data_388a45aa15ac4720a45637e1cf9904bb
#
_entry.id   388a45aa15ac4720a45637e1cf9904bb
#
_cell.length_a   1.000
_cell.length_b   1.000
_cell.length_c   1.000
_cell.angle_alpha   90.00
_cell.angle_beta   90.00
_cell.angle_gamma   90.00
#
_symmetry.space_group_name_H-M   'P 1'
#
loop_
_entity.id
_entity.type
_entity.pdbx_description
1 polymer ?
#
loop_
_entity_poly.entity_id
_entity_poly.type
_entity_poly.pdbx_seq_one_letter_code
_entity_poly.pdbx_strand_id
1 'polypeptide(L)'
;AFTKHNSREKGSPLNLELESGQQIDGLVPNSGDIVVVKDVNSGFVGTSLELDLRRAGIQRLVILGFFTNVCVETTTRMSGNMGFDTYLVHDACASMNVIGHDGTYYEPDLVHNMAVGNLHGEFCTAITTKDALHLCETDASHINRVQGNE
;
A
#
# COMPACT_ATOMS: atom_id res chain seq x y z
N ALA A 1 -7.88 -1.55 5.05
CA ALA A 1 -7.73 -0.09 4.92
C ALA A 1 -7.53 0.30 3.46
N PHE A 2 -8.08 1.43 3.06
CA PHE A 2 -7.94 1.99 1.71
C PHE A 2 -7.34 3.38 1.77
N THR A 3 -6.34 3.65 0.93
CA THR A 3 -5.80 4.99 0.74
C THR A 3 -6.17 5.50 -0.65
N LYS A 4 -6.87 6.61 -0.74
CA LYS A 4 -7.24 7.25 -2.00
C LYS A 4 -6.38 8.49 -2.22
N HIS A 5 -5.76 8.61 -3.39
CA HIS A 5 -5.02 9.82 -3.74
C HIS A 5 -5.99 10.83 -4.37
N ASN A 6 -5.99 12.05 -3.83
CA ASN A 6 -6.71 13.18 -4.41
C ASN A 6 -5.70 14.25 -4.82
N SER A 7 -5.29 14.22 -6.07
CA SER A 7 -4.33 15.21 -6.59
C SER A 7 -4.87 16.63 -6.47
N ARG A 8 -4.03 17.55 -6.02
CA ARG A 8 -4.34 19.00 -6.02
C ARG A 8 -4.40 19.60 -7.43
N GLU A 9 -3.83 18.93 -8.41
CA GLU A 9 -3.88 19.32 -9.80
C GLU A 9 -5.19 18.85 -10.43
N LYS A 10 -6.05 19.80 -10.82
CA LYS A 10 -7.39 19.49 -11.38
C LYS A 10 -7.36 18.64 -12.66
N GLY A 11 -6.29 18.71 -13.44
CA GLY A 11 -6.11 17.91 -14.66
C GLY A 11 -5.42 16.55 -14.43
N SER A 12 -5.02 16.24 -13.22
CA SER A 12 -4.38 14.98 -12.90
C SER A 12 -5.36 13.81 -12.99
N PRO A 13 -5.00 12.67 -13.61
CA PRO A 13 -5.84 11.49 -13.61
C PRO A 13 -6.12 10.91 -12.22
N LEU A 14 -5.37 11.35 -11.20
CA LEU A 14 -5.57 10.97 -9.79
C LEU A 14 -6.43 11.99 -9.02
N ASN A 15 -7.07 12.94 -9.68
CA ASN A 15 -8.02 13.85 -9.03
C ASN A 15 -9.37 13.14 -8.87
N LEU A 16 -9.91 13.09 -7.65
CA LEU A 16 -11.16 12.37 -7.34
C LEU A 16 -12.43 13.00 -7.96
N GLU A 17 -12.34 14.22 -8.51
CA GLU A 17 -13.44 14.84 -9.27
C GLU A 17 -13.56 14.25 -10.69
N LEU A 18 -12.52 13.55 -11.17
CA LEU A 18 -12.49 12.91 -12.48
C LEU A 18 -12.85 11.42 -12.37
N GLU A 19 -13.47 10.87 -13.41
CA GLU A 19 -13.79 9.44 -13.51
C GLU A 19 -12.53 8.57 -13.32
N SER A 20 -11.40 8.98 -13.90
CA SER A 20 -10.11 8.30 -13.77
C SER A 20 -9.55 8.23 -12.35
N GLY A 21 -9.95 9.15 -11.47
CA GLY A 21 -9.56 9.19 -10.06
C GLY A 21 -10.49 8.38 -9.14
N GLN A 22 -11.62 7.90 -9.65
CA GLN A 22 -12.58 7.15 -8.86
C GLN A 22 -12.09 5.74 -8.51
N GLN A 23 -12.72 5.15 -7.52
CA GLN A 23 -12.40 3.79 -7.07
C GLN A 23 -12.68 2.78 -8.20
N ILE A 24 -11.77 1.83 -8.37
CA ILE A 24 -11.94 0.72 -9.31
C ILE A 24 -13.07 -0.19 -8.82
N ASP A 25 -13.94 -0.63 -9.74
CA ASP A 25 -14.97 -1.62 -9.45
C ASP A 25 -14.34 -2.89 -8.83
N GLY A 26 -14.97 -3.40 -7.79
CA GLY A 26 -14.46 -4.55 -7.02
C GLY A 26 -13.48 -4.21 -5.88
N LEU A 27 -12.97 -2.96 -5.81
CA LEU A 27 -12.16 -2.46 -4.69
C LEU A 27 -12.89 -1.41 -3.86
N VAL A 28 -14.21 -1.48 -3.82
CA VAL A 28 -15.03 -0.55 -3.03
C VAL A 28 -14.92 -0.92 -1.54
N PRO A 29 -14.59 0.05 -0.67
CA PRO A 29 -14.53 -0.19 0.77
C PRO A 29 -15.88 -0.67 1.33
N ASN A 30 -15.83 -1.64 2.24
CA ASN A 30 -17.01 -2.07 2.99
C ASN A 30 -17.31 -1.09 4.14
N SER A 31 -18.52 -1.21 4.72
CA SER A 31 -18.84 -0.51 5.95
C SER A 31 -17.90 -0.97 7.08
N GLY A 32 -17.23 -0.02 7.72
CA GLY A 32 -16.26 -0.30 8.78
C GLY A 32 -14.80 -0.35 8.32
N ASP A 33 -14.53 -0.34 7.01
CA ASP A 33 -13.15 -0.22 6.54
C ASP A 33 -12.57 1.17 6.84
N ILE A 34 -11.29 1.19 7.20
CA ILE A 34 -10.52 2.43 7.33
C ILE A 34 -10.28 2.98 5.93
N VAL A 35 -10.76 4.19 5.68
CA VAL A 35 -10.57 4.89 4.39
C VAL A 35 -9.97 6.25 4.65
N VAL A 36 -8.82 6.53 4.05
CA VAL A 36 -8.17 7.84 4.12
C VAL A 36 -7.95 8.43 2.74
N VAL A 37 -8.14 9.73 2.63
CA VAL A 37 -7.82 10.51 1.43
C VAL A 37 -6.53 11.27 1.68
N LYS A 38 -5.59 11.16 0.76
CA LYS A 38 -4.28 11.81 0.82
C LYS A 38 -4.06 12.66 -0.44
N ASP A 39 -3.23 13.66 -0.35
CA ASP A 39 -2.81 14.52 -1.46
C ASP A 39 -1.29 14.51 -1.70
N VAL A 40 -0.58 13.64 -0.97
CA VAL A 40 0.85 13.36 -1.09
C VAL A 40 1.08 11.85 -1.27
N ASN A 41 2.32 11.43 -1.51
CA ASN A 41 2.62 10.03 -1.82
C ASN A 41 2.37 9.08 -0.64
N SER A 42 2.73 9.48 0.58
CA SER A 42 2.52 8.63 1.75
C SER A 42 1.05 8.53 2.16
N GLY A 43 0.60 7.34 2.48
CA GLY A 43 -0.70 7.10 3.12
C GLY A 43 -0.82 7.66 4.54
N PHE A 44 0.31 7.95 5.19
CA PHE A 44 0.37 8.40 6.59
C PHE A 44 0.45 9.92 6.73
N VAL A 45 0.97 10.63 5.73
CA VAL A 45 1.17 12.08 5.82
C VAL A 45 -0.13 12.85 5.61
N GLY A 46 -0.51 13.65 6.60
CA GLY A 46 -1.73 14.47 6.56
C GLY A 46 -3.03 13.67 6.66
N THR A 47 -2.98 12.42 7.14
CA THR A 47 -4.13 11.53 7.30
C THR A 47 -4.21 11.00 8.74
N SER A 48 -5.32 10.36 9.07
CA SER A 48 -5.52 9.64 10.32
C SER A 48 -5.02 8.19 10.29
N LEU A 49 -4.43 7.70 9.19
CA LEU A 49 -4.18 6.27 8.96
C LEU A 49 -3.42 5.61 10.12
N GLU A 50 -2.31 6.19 10.59
CA GLU A 50 -1.55 5.61 11.70
C GLU A 50 -2.41 5.49 12.96
N LEU A 51 -3.10 6.56 13.32
CA LEU A 51 -3.95 6.60 14.51
C LEU A 51 -5.06 5.55 14.44
N ASP A 52 -5.71 5.42 13.30
CA ASP A 52 -6.81 4.48 13.08
C ASP A 52 -6.32 3.03 13.14
N LEU A 53 -5.17 2.73 12.52
CA LEU A 53 -4.53 1.41 12.60
C LEU A 53 -4.15 1.05 14.04
N ARG A 54 -3.52 1.99 14.77
CA ARG A 54 -3.11 1.77 16.16
C ARG A 54 -4.32 1.58 17.09
N ARG A 55 -5.39 2.35 16.90
CA ARG A 55 -6.65 2.20 17.67
C ARG A 55 -7.33 0.87 17.40
N ALA A 56 -7.23 0.36 16.19
CA ALA A 56 -7.72 -0.97 15.82
C ALA A 56 -6.80 -2.12 16.29
N GLY A 57 -5.68 -1.82 16.97
CA GLY A 57 -4.73 -2.83 17.45
C GLY A 57 -3.90 -3.48 16.34
N ILE A 58 -3.88 -2.90 15.14
CA ILE A 58 -3.18 -3.45 13.99
C ILE A 58 -1.68 -3.20 14.14
N GLN A 59 -0.90 -4.26 14.09
CA GLN A 59 0.57 -4.24 14.15
C GLN A 59 1.23 -4.68 12.85
N ARG A 60 0.53 -5.48 12.03
CA ARG A 60 1.00 -6.00 10.74
C ARG A 60 0.28 -5.33 9.59
N LEU A 61 1.03 -4.92 8.58
CA LEU A 61 0.49 -4.34 7.35
C LEU A 61 0.93 -5.17 6.15
N VAL A 62 -0.04 -5.53 5.31
CA VAL A 62 0.18 -6.12 4.00
C VAL A 62 -0.20 -5.06 2.98
N ILE A 63 0.80 -4.52 2.28
CA ILE A 63 0.65 -3.36 1.38
C ILE A 63 0.67 -3.84 -0.07
N LEU A 64 -0.27 -3.33 -0.86
CA LEU A 64 -0.35 -3.54 -2.31
C LEU A 64 -1.00 -2.31 -2.98
N GLY A 65 -0.84 -2.17 -4.29
CA GLY A 65 -1.48 -1.10 -5.06
C GLY A 65 -0.57 -0.40 -6.07
N PHE A 66 -0.86 0.86 -6.37
CA PHE A 66 -0.23 1.66 -7.43
C PHE A 66 0.22 3.03 -6.94
N PHE A 67 1.35 3.56 -7.39
CA PHE A 67 2.38 2.89 -8.18
C PHE A 67 3.51 2.50 -7.25
N THR A 68 4.21 1.38 -7.57
CA THR A 68 5.24 0.78 -6.71
C THR A 68 6.29 1.80 -6.30
N ASN A 69 6.85 2.53 -7.24
CA ASN A 69 7.94 3.50 -7.05
C ASN A 69 7.50 4.87 -6.53
N VAL A 70 6.23 5.06 -6.20
CA VAL A 70 5.70 6.37 -5.75
C VAL A 70 4.93 6.20 -4.43
N CYS A 71 3.62 5.99 -4.50
CA CYS A 71 2.77 5.94 -3.30
C CYS A 71 3.02 4.68 -2.47
N VAL A 72 3.18 3.54 -3.13
CA VAL A 72 3.43 2.25 -2.46
C VAL A 72 4.78 2.28 -1.76
N GLU A 73 5.86 2.64 -2.47
CA GLU A 73 7.21 2.73 -1.88
C GLU A 73 7.24 3.69 -0.68
N THR A 74 6.68 4.90 -0.86
CA THR A 74 6.68 5.90 0.20
C THR A 74 5.90 5.44 1.43
N THR A 75 4.73 4.83 1.23
CA THR A 75 3.89 4.32 2.33
C THR A 75 4.55 3.14 3.03
N THR A 76 5.13 2.21 2.28
CA THR A 76 5.83 1.02 2.80
C THR A 76 7.05 1.43 3.64
N ARG A 77 7.86 2.37 3.15
CA ARG A 77 9.03 2.89 3.87
C ARG A 77 8.63 3.55 5.19
N MET A 78 7.58 4.38 5.16
CA MET A 78 7.06 4.98 6.39
C MET A 78 6.48 3.95 7.35
N SER A 79 5.75 2.96 6.86
CA SER A 79 5.23 1.86 7.68
C SER A 79 6.36 1.16 8.47
N GLY A 80 7.44 0.77 7.79
CA GLY A 80 8.61 0.19 8.44
C GLY A 80 9.25 1.12 9.46
N ASN A 81 9.44 2.41 9.12
CA ASN A 81 9.99 3.42 10.04
C ASN A 81 9.12 3.66 11.28
N MET A 82 7.80 3.47 11.16
CA MET A 82 6.85 3.57 12.28
C MET A 82 6.76 2.29 13.13
N GLY A 83 7.52 1.25 12.76
CA GLY A 83 7.60 -0.01 13.51
C GLY A 83 6.45 -0.98 13.27
N PHE A 84 5.73 -0.85 12.16
CA PHE A 84 4.79 -1.89 11.75
C PHE A 84 5.55 -3.10 11.18
N ASP A 85 5.05 -4.30 11.44
CA ASP A 85 5.46 -5.53 10.76
C ASP A 85 4.90 -5.47 9.32
N THR A 86 5.75 -5.06 8.37
CA THR A 86 5.32 -4.64 7.04
C THR A 86 5.68 -5.66 5.98
N TYR A 87 4.70 -6.05 5.19
CA TYR A 87 4.82 -6.90 4.01
C TYR A 87 4.40 -6.13 2.76
N LEU A 88 5.16 -6.27 1.68
CA LEU A 88 4.83 -5.71 0.37
C LEU A 88 4.51 -6.85 -0.60
N VAL A 89 3.27 -6.88 -1.11
CA VAL A 89 2.86 -7.88 -2.11
C VAL A 89 3.29 -7.39 -3.49
N HIS A 90 4.53 -7.72 -3.87
CA HIS A 90 5.18 -7.12 -5.02
C HIS A 90 4.49 -7.45 -6.36
N ASP A 91 3.96 -8.66 -6.52
CA ASP A 91 3.24 -9.11 -7.72
C ASP A 91 1.78 -8.60 -7.80
N ALA A 92 1.31 -7.89 -6.76
CA ALA A 92 0.06 -7.12 -6.75
C ALA A 92 0.31 -5.59 -6.81
N CYS A 93 1.50 -5.20 -7.26
CA CYS A 93 1.89 -3.82 -7.50
C CYS A 93 2.39 -3.64 -8.92
N ALA A 94 2.34 -2.42 -9.44
CA ALA A 94 2.91 -2.08 -10.75
C ALA A 94 3.49 -0.66 -10.74
N SER A 95 4.50 -0.44 -11.58
CA SER A 95 5.09 0.86 -11.84
C SER A 95 4.75 1.37 -13.23
N MET A 96 5.01 2.66 -13.45
CA MET A 96 5.10 3.28 -14.78
C MET A 96 6.58 3.38 -15.18
N ASN A 97 6.82 3.63 -16.46
CA ASN A 97 8.13 4.05 -16.93
C ASN A 97 8.54 5.38 -16.26
N VAL A 98 9.83 5.58 -16.12
CA VAL A 98 10.41 6.83 -15.60
C VAL A 98 11.40 7.39 -16.64
N ILE A 99 11.35 8.70 -16.82
CA ILE A 99 12.40 9.43 -17.53
C ILE A 99 13.36 9.99 -16.49
N GLY A 100 14.60 9.59 -16.52
CA GLY A 100 15.66 10.07 -15.64
C GLY A 100 15.96 11.56 -15.86
N HIS A 101 16.67 12.18 -14.94
CA HIS A 101 17.07 13.58 -15.00
C HIS A 101 17.95 13.92 -16.21
N ASP A 102 18.60 12.93 -16.76
CA ASP A 102 19.45 12.98 -17.95
C ASP A 102 18.73 12.61 -19.26
N GLY A 103 17.41 12.36 -19.19
CA GLY A 103 16.59 11.91 -20.30
C GLY A 103 16.58 10.41 -20.53
N THR A 104 17.29 9.62 -19.74
CA THR A 104 17.30 8.17 -19.86
C THR A 104 15.92 7.59 -19.59
N TYR A 105 15.44 6.73 -20.48
CA TYR A 105 14.18 6.01 -20.29
C TYR A 105 14.41 4.73 -19.48
N TYR A 106 13.64 4.57 -18.43
CA TYR A 106 13.63 3.36 -17.59
C TYR A 106 12.31 2.61 -17.77
N GLU A 107 12.41 1.34 -18.14
CA GLU A 107 11.26 0.46 -18.31
C GLU A 107 10.51 0.22 -16.99
N PRO A 108 9.17 0.06 -17.03
CA PRO A 108 8.35 -0.14 -15.83
C PRO A 108 8.83 -1.30 -14.94
N ASP A 109 9.23 -2.41 -15.53
CA ASP A 109 9.70 -3.58 -14.78
C ASP A 109 11.01 -3.30 -14.03
N LEU A 110 11.93 -2.54 -14.65
CA LEU A 110 13.15 -2.13 -13.97
C LEU A 110 12.84 -1.20 -12.80
N VAL A 111 11.98 -0.21 -13.02
CA VAL A 111 11.54 0.74 -11.98
C VAL A 111 10.87 0.00 -10.83
N HIS A 112 9.99 -0.94 -11.12
CA HIS A 112 9.32 -1.78 -10.14
C HIS A 112 10.32 -2.60 -9.31
N ASN A 113 11.19 -3.35 -9.97
CA ASN A 113 12.14 -4.23 -9.30
C ASN A 113 13.13 -3.47 -8.43
N MET A 114 13.57 -2.29 -8.87
CA MET A 114 14.45 -1.43 -8.08
C MET A 114 13.73 -0.87 -6.84
N ALA A 115 12.48 -0.43 -6.97
CA ALA A 115 11.69 0.05 -5.84
C ALA A 115 11.47 -1.07 -4.79
N VAL A 116 11.10 -2.28 -5.23
CA VAL A 116 10.94 -3.45 -4.34
C VAL A 116 12.28 -3.81 -3.67
N GLY A 117 13.38 -3.83 -4.43
CA GLY A 117 14.71 -4.12 -3.89
C GLY A 117 15.18 -3.12 -2.83
N ASN A 118 14.87 -1.84 -3.00
CA ASN A 118 15.19 -0.78 -2.03
C ASN A 118 14.41 -0.88 -0.71
N LEU A 119 13.28 -1.58 -0.72
CA LEU A 119 12.42 -1.73 0.46
C LEU A 119 12.66 -3.04 1.21
N HIS A 120 12.94 -4.11 0.45
CA HIS A 120 13.06 -5.46 0.99
C HIS A 120 14.25 -5.59 1.95
N GLY A 121 13.98 -6.18 3.12
CA GLY A 121 14.97 -6.45 4.15
C GLY A 121 15.20 -5.32 5.15
N GLU A 122 14.93 -4.06 4.78
CA GLU A 122 15.07 -2.92 5.69
C GLU A 122 13.72 -2.38 6.17
N PHE A 123 12.78 -2.15 5.25
CA PHE A 123 11.49 -1.52 5.58
C PHE A 123 10.32 -2.49 5.53
N CYS A 124 10.45 -3.57 4.79
CA CYS A 124 9.42 -4.59 4.65
C CYS A 124 10.00 -5.95 4.25
N THR A 125 9.15 -6.98 4.31
CA THR A 125 9.39 -8.24 3.61
C THR A 125 8.55 -8.25 2.32
N ALA A 126 9.21 -8.26 1.16
CA ALA A 126 8.52 -8.43 -0.12
C ALA A 126 8.10 -9.90 -0.26
N ILE A 127 6.83 -10.10 -0.57
CA ILE A 127 6.18 -11.42 -0.70
C ILE A 127 5.33 -11.46 -1.97
N THR A 128 4.93 -12.67 -2.37
CA THR A 128 3.97 -12.88 -3.45
C THR A 128 2.53 -12.83 -2.94
N THR A 129 1.57 -12.67 -3.86
CA THR A 129 0.14 -12.80 -3.56
C THR A 129 -0.18 -14.14 -2.91
N LYS A 130 0.45 -15.23 -3.36
CA LYS A 130 0.28 -16.56 -2.77
C LYS A 130 0.71 -16.59 -1.29
N ASP A 131 1.86 -15.98 -0.98
CA ASP A 131 2.36 -15.92 0.40
C ASP A 131 1.46 -15.05 1.28
N ALA A 132 0.97 -13.93 0.75
CA ALA A 132 0.03 -13.06 1.45
C ALA A 132 -1.28 -13.78 1.81
N LEU A 133 -1.86 -14.54 0.88
CA LEU A 133 -3.06 -15.33 1.14
C LEU A 133 -2.82 -16.40 2.22
N HIS A 134 -1.66 -17.07 2.19
CA HIS A 134 -1.29 -18.03 3.22
C HIS A 134 -1.12 -17.39 4.61
N LEU A 135 -0.54 -16.20 4.69
CA LEU A 135 -0.46 -15.45 5.95
C LEU A 135 -1.85 -15.14 6.51
N CYS A 136 -2.79 -14.70 5.67
CA CYS A 136 -4.16 -14.42 6.10
C CYS A 136 -4.87 -15.66 6.65
N GLU A 137 -4.67 -16.85 6.03
CA GLU A 137 -5.26 -18.11 6.48
C GLU A 137 -4.70 -18.57 7.83
N THR A 138 -3.39 -18.44 8.04
CA THR A 138 -2.71 -18.83 9.28
C THR A 138 -3.09 -17.92 10.44
N ASP A 139 -3.16 -16.61 10.23
CA ASP A 139 -3.58 -15.66 11.25
C ASP A 139 -5.06 -15.87 11.64
N ALA A 140 -5.94 -16.10 10.67
CA ALA A 140 -7.35 -16.43 10.93
C ALA A 140 -7.51 -17.72 11.76
N SER A 141 -6.69 -18.74 11.51
CA SER A 141 -6.69 -19.98 12.27
C SER A 141 -6.22 -19.81 13.72
N HIS A 142 -5.32 -18.87 13.98
CA HIS A 142 -4.88 -18.53 15.34
C HIS A 142 -5.97 -17.80 16.14
N ILE A 143 -6.65 -16.84 15.53
CA ILE A 143 -7.74 -16.08 16.17
C ILE A 143 -8.87 -17.01 16.58
N ASN A 144 -9.30 -17.94 15.71
CA ASN A 144 -10.36 -18.89 15.99
C ASN A 144 -10.00 -19.90 17.09
N ARG A 145 -8.72 -20.25 17.29
CA ARG A 145 -8.28 -21.12 18.39
C ARG A 145 -8.28 -20.44 19.74
N VAL A 146 -8.02 -19.14 19.79
CA VAL A 146 -8.01 -18.33 21.02
C VAL A 146 -9.45 -18.09 21.51
N GLN A 147 -10.39 -17.85 20.57
CA GLN A 147 -11.81 -17.60 20.89
C GLN A 147 -12.62 -18.86 21.19
N GLY A 148 -12.14 -20.04 20.84
CA GLY A 148 -12.81 -21.34 21.06
C GLY A 148 -12.44 -22.04 22.38
N ASN A 149 -11.62 -21.42 23.23
CA ASN A 149 -11.17 -21.95 24.52
C ASN A 149 -11.68 -21.16 25.73
N GLU A 150 -12.75 -20.35 25.58
CA GLU A 150 -13.49 -19.73 26.69
C GLU A 150 -14.78 -20.46 26.98
#